data_93a7223530f5f1321aa832af4827a600
#
_entry.id   93a7223530f5f1321aa832af4827a600
#
_cell.length_a   1.000
_cell.length_b   1.000
_cell.length_c   1.000
_cell.angle_alpha   90.00
_cell.angle_beta   90.00
_cell.angle_gamma   90.00
#
_symmetry.space_group_name_H-M   'P 1'
#
loop_
_entity.id
_entity.type
_entity.pdbx_description
1 polymer ?
#
loop_
_entity_poly.entity_id
_entity_poly.type
_entity_poly.pdbx_seq_one_letter_code
_entity_poly.pdbx_strand_id
1 'polypeptide(L)'
;MAPNWLLRLTVSITLIGLVWPASAVSSKAAPSLPDRALAAASVHTSKAEARLVDRVKAPKIGWYKAKAWSYYLATVKLPLDYDHPSGAKVEVALAKIPAADPRRRIGTLFLNPGGPGGSGVQLALQASSFLSDDILDRFDIVGFDPRGTNYATKVKCFSSHRSATLTLQYLDGIPVSRAERRHFLGAAKKLAVGCSNHGRRIASAMSTTEVARDLDVLRRAVGDTKLSYLGFSYGSYLGEVYANMFPDRFRAIALDGVVDPVAWRGTAGTRGVPMNLRLGAAEGAWRALNRAFALCKAAGPKYCELADPLATLKAVAAELREGPLETENGTLTYSDLVGSLLDALYNQVGGPETAVALVAGAQEALAGGGDDEEALFTLVKKVRQGRNGFDFPYDNAVDAYSAVTCTDAVQPHRQSTWRKAIARRAVTAPYFAEAWGWSDVQCARQYWTARDEDRYRGSFSKRTAKPVLLVGDYYDPATPYAGAVSTHKRMPNSWLIASDSWGHTAYGTSECVTGQVDAYLLRGRKPSAGVCTSDYVPFSDPLDDGEDTSTDPTMTEAAAFGMGPIVSRG
;
A
#
# COMPACT_ATOMS: atom_id res chain seq x y z
N MET A 1 53.54 -49.98 -13.04
CA MET A 1 53.44 -51.02 -12.01
C MET A 1 52.13 -50.79 -11.26
N ALA A 2 51.12 -51.60 -11.57
CA ALA A 2 49.89 -51.72 -10.75
C ALA A 2 50.19 -52.66 -9.58
N PRO A 3 49.37 -52.78 -8.51
CA PRO A 3 48.15 -53.55 -8.66
C PRO A 3 46.92 -53.04 -7.87
N ASN A 4 45.77 -53.33 -8.54
CA ASN A 4 44.48 -53.83 -8.08
C ASN A 4 44.28 -54.16 -6.60
N TRP A 5 43.05 -53.79 -6.10
CA TRP A 5 42.10 -54.70 -5.43
C TRP A 5 40.68 -54.17 -5.50
N LEU A 6 39.84 -54.84 -6.31
CA LEU A 6 38.39 -54.82 -6.30
C LEU A 6 37.86 -55.64 -5.12
N LEU A 7 36.91 -55.13 -4.37
CA LEU A 7 35.97 -55.94 -3.62
C LEU A 7 34.54 -55.45 -3.91
N ARG A 8 33.82 -56.30 -4.63
CA ARG A 8 32.37 -56.20 -4.82
C ARG A 8 31.69 -56.69 -3.54
N LEU A 9 30.80 -55.91 -2.96
CA LEU A 9 29.79 -56.38 -2.01
C LEU A 9 28.42 -56.21 -2.68
N THR A 10 27.86 -57.35 -3.09
CA THR A 10 26.45 -57.52 -3.45
C THR A 10 25.63 -57.55 -2.16
N VAL A 11 24.75 -56.61 -1.96
CA VAL A 11 23.73 -56.66 -0.90
C VAL A 11 22.39 -57.00 -1.55
N SER A 12 21.92 -58.20 -1.26
CA SER A 12 20.58 -58.67 -1.62
C SER A 12 19.54 -57.92 -0.77
N ILE A 13 18.65 -57.18 -1.40
CA ILE A 13 17.51 -56.55 -0.73
C ILE A 13 16.36 -57.56 -0.70
N THR A 14 16.10 -58.12 0.47
CA THR A 14 14.88 -58.89 0.73
C THR A 14 13.76 -57.92 1.08
N LEU A 15 12.75 -57.80 0.21
CA LEU A 15 11.52 -57.07 0.46
C LEU A 15 10.69 -57.84 1.52
N ILE A 16 10.71 -57.36 2.76
CA ILE A 16 9.71 -57.74 3.77
C ILE A 16 8.62 -56.67 3.75
N GLY A 17 7.46 -57.01 3.21
CA GLY A 17 6.25 -56.19 3.25
C GLY A 17 5.74 -56.11 4.69
N LEU A 18 5.95 -54.95 5.33
CA LEU A 18 5.27 -54.58 6.57
C LEU A 18 4.05 -53.75 6.21
N VAL A 19 2.90 -54.40 6.22
CA VAL A 19 1.60 -53.72 6.24
C VAL A 19 1.42 -53.08 7.62
N TRP A 20 1.57 -51.78 7.70
CA TRP A 20 1.15 -51.04 8.88
C TRP A 20 -0.35 -50.74 8.80
N PRO A 21 -1.11 -50.99 9.87
CA PRO A 21 -2.49 -50.56 9.92
C PRO A 21 -2.54 -49.03 9.97
N ALA A 22 -3.36 -48.42 9.11
CA ALA A 22 -3.67 -47.00 9.14
C ALA A 22 -4.35 -46.67 10.46
N SER A 23 -3.56 -46.25 11.45
CA SER A 23 -4.11 -45.61 12.64
C SER A 23 -4.65 -44.26 12.24
N ALA A 24 -5.97 -44.12 12.25
CA ALA A 24 -6.64 -42.85 12.14
C ALA A 24 -6.12 -41.90 13.24
N VAL A 25 -5.27 -40.97 12.87
CA VAL A 25 -4.90 -39.85 13.74
C VAL A 25 -6.15 -38.98 13.87
N SER A 26 -6.90 -39.22 14.92
CA SER A 26 -7.92 -38.28 15.37
C SER A 26 -7.23 -36.96 15.65
N SER A 27 -7.40 -36.00 14.78
CA SER A 27 -7.02 -34.61 15.03
C SER A 27 -7.89 -34.12 16.17
N LYS A 28 -7.39 -34.21 17.40
CA LYS A 28 -7.96 -33.40 18.50
C LYS A 28 -7.85 -31.98 18.08
N ALA A 29 -8.98 -31.37 17.72
CA ALA A 29 -9.09 -29.92 17.56
C ALA A 29 -8.45 -29.27 18.77
N ALA A 30 -7.54 -28.32 18.53
CA ALA A 30 -7.00 -27.49 19.59
C ALA A 30 -8.17 -26.92 20.40
N PRO A 31 -8.09 -26.91 21.74
CA PRO A 31 -9.19 -26.39 22.55
C PRO A 31 -9.46 -24.96 22.11
N SER A 32 -10.65 -24.72 21.59
CA SER A 32 -11.20 -23.38 21.37
C SER A 32 -11.14 -22.66 22.71
N LEU A 33 -10.48 -21.52 22.76
CA LEU A 33 -10.55 -20.63 23.92
C LEU A 33 -12.03 -20.43 24.26
N PRO A 34 -12.41 -20.56 25.53
CA PRO A 34 -13.83 -20.55 25.89
C PRO A 34 -14.46 -19.21 25.46
N ASP A 35 -15.55 -19.27 24.72
CA ASP A 35 -16.37 -18.13 24.24
C ASP A 35 -16.71 -17.11 25.34
N ARG A 36 -16.62 -17.50 26.60
CA ARG A 36 -16.82 -16.61 27.75
C ARG A 36 -15.75 -15.54 27.95
N ALA A 37 -14.49 -15.76 27.50
CA ALA A 37 -13.43 -14.76 27.62
C ALA A 37 -13.55 -13.65 26.57
N LEU A 38 -14.17 -13.92 25.41
CA LEU A 38 -14.44 -12.93 24.37
C LEU A 38 -15.65 -12.04 24.67
N ALA A 39 -16.58 -12.49 25.53
CA ALA A 39 -17.80 -11.74 25.87
C ALA A 39 -17.56 -10.54 26.82
N ALA A 40 -16.41 -10.44 27.49
CA ALA A 40 -16.13 -9.42 28.50
C ALA A 40 -15.30 -8.23 27.99
N ALA A 41 -14.82 -8.24 26.72
CA ALA A 41 -14.10 -7.10 26.17
C ALA A 41 -15.06 -5.94 25.88
N SER A 42 -14.91 -4.83 26.62
CA SER A 42 -15.69 -3.60 26.41
C SER A 42 -15.58 -3.15 24.94
N VAL A 43 -16.73 -3.06 24.25
CA VAL A 43 -16.84 -2.49 22.89
C VAL A 43 -16.83 -0.96 22.90
N HIS A 44 -16.42 -0.33 24.01
CA HIS A 44 -16.46 1.11 24.18
C HIS A 44 -15.06 1.72 24.03
N THR A 45 -15.04 2.93 23.50
CA THR A 45 -13.86 3.82 23.54
C THR A 45 -13.39 3.96 24.99
N SER A 46 -12.07 3.84 25.22
CA SER A 46 -11.52 3.99 26.56
C SER A 46 -11.78 5.40 27.12
N LYS A 47 -11.97 5.52 28.43
CA LYS A 47 -12.17 6.82 29.07
C LYS A 47 -10.97 7.76 28.85
N ALA A 48 -9.75 7.21 28.76
CA ALA A 48 -8.55 8.00 28.49
C ALA A 48 -8.60 8.58 27.07
N GLU A 49 -8.85 7.76 26.05
CA GLU A 49 -8.93 8.21 24.67
C GLU A 49 -10.12 9.16 24.43
N ALA A 50 -11.29 8.84 24.98
CA ALA A 50 -12.45 9.73 24.92
C ALA A 50 -12.13 11.11 25.51
N ARG A 51 -11.43 11.15 26.65
CA ARG A 51 -11.04 12.42 27.31
C ARG A 51 -10.11 13.25 26.41
N LEU A 52 -9.20 12.64 25.68
CA LEU A 52 -8.27 13.35 24.79
C LEU A 52 -9.02 14.06 23.65
N VAL A 53 -9.95 13.37 22.99
CA VAL A 53 -10.64 13.93 21.80
C VAL A 53 -11.88 14.74 22.17
N ASP A 54 -12.68 14.34 23.18
CA ASP A 54 -13.98 14.96 23.46
C ASP A 54 -13.85 16.36 24.09
N ARG A 55 -12.72 16.66 24.75
CA ARG A 55 -12.42 18.02 25.24
C ARG A 55 -12.06 18.99 24.11
N VAL A 56 -11.72 18.47 22.92
CA VAL A 56 -11.48 19.31 21.75
C VAL A 56 -12.83 19.71 21.16
N LYS A 57 -13.15 21.00 21.20
CA LYS A 57 -14.36 21.50 20.53
C LYS A 57 -14.28 21.23 19.03
N ALA A 58 -15.31 20.60 18.46
CA ALA A 58 -15.39 20.40 17.03
C ALA A 58 -15.30 21.75 16.29
N PRO A 59 -14.35 21.94 15.38
CA PRO A 59 -14.21 23.19 14.66
C PRO A 59 -15.42 23.42 13.74
N LYS A 60 -15.84 24.68 13.61
CA LYS A 60 -16.79 25.06 12.56
C LYS A 60 -16.04 25.10 11.23
N ILE A 61 -16.48 24.28 10.27
CA ILE A 61 -15.85 24.19 8.96
C ILE A 61 -16.39 25.32 8.08
N GLY A 62 -15.50 26.22 7.66
CA GLY A 62 -15.80 27.28 6.70
C GLY A 62 -15.66 26.78 5.26
N TRP A 63 -16.70 26.11 4.75
CA TRP A 63 -16.69 25.58 3.40
C TRP A 63 -16.69 26.70 2.34
N TYR A 64 -15.72 26.69 1.45
CA TYR A 64 -15.65 27.52 0.25
C TYR A 64 -16.11 26.72 -0.96
N LYS A 65 -17.17 27.18 -1.64
CA LYS A 65 -17.64 26.55 -2.89
C LYS A 65 -16.74 26.98 -4.05
N ALA A 66 -16.13 26.05 -4.73
CA ALA A 66 -15.37 26.34 -5.94
C ALA A 66 -16.33 26.80 -7.05
N LYS A 67 -16.12 28.03 -7.60
CA LYS A 67 -17.10 28.69 -8.45
C LYS A 67 -17.46 27.93 -9.73
N ALA A 68 -16.51 27.18 -10.29
CA ALA A 68 -16.68 26.42 -11.53
C ALA A 68 -17.04 24.95 -11.34
N TRP A 69 -17.13 24.47 -10.08
CA TRP A 69 -17.18 23.04 -9.77
C TRP A 69 -18.24 22.72 -8.70
N SER A 70 -18.69 21.46 -8.68
CA SER A 70 -19.69 20.97 -7.71
C SER A 70 -19.13 20.62 -6.33
N TYR A 71 -17.90 21.02 -6.01
CA TYR A 71 -17.26 20.66 -4.75
C TYR A 71 -16.95 21.86 -3.84
N TYR A 72 -16.67 21.55 -2.59
CA TYR A 72 -16.32 22.51 -1.56
C TYR A 72 -14.93 22.20 -1.00
N LEU A 73 -14.17 23.24 -0.67
CA LEU A 73 -12.87 23.14 -0.02
C LEU A 73 -12.93 23.83 1.35
N ALA A 74 -12.11 23.36 2.27
CA ALA A 74 -11.94 24.00 3.57
C ALA A 74 -10.58 23.67 4.18
N THR A 75 -10.16 24.47 5.15
CA THR A 75 -9.10 24.13 6.10
C THR A 75 -9.64 24.24 7.52
N VAL A 76 -9.18 23.36 8.40
CA VAL A 76 -9.53 23.39 9.82
C VAL A 76 -8.26 23.31 10.67
N LYS A 77 -8.29 24.00 11.82
CA LYS A 77 -7.20 23.92 12.80
C LYS A 77 -7.51 22.88 13.85
N LEU A 78 -6.62 21.90 13.99
CA LEU A 78 -6.69 20.83 14.98
C LEU A 78 -5.51 20.96 15.96
N PRO A 79 -5.57 20.36 17.15
CA PRO A 79 -4.40 20.30 18.04
C PRO A 79 -3.22 19.65 17.35
N LEU A 80 -2.02 20.21 17.50
CA LEU A 80 -0.80 19.51 17.12
C LEU A 80 -0.56 18.31 18.03
N ASP A 81 -0.93 18.43 19.29
CA ASP A 81 -0.79 17.46 20.36
C ASP A 81 -2.11 17.42 21.15
N TYR A 82 -2.72 16.24 21.24
CA TYR A 82 -4.01 16.05 21.93
C TYR A 82 -3.86 16.02 23.45
N ASP A 83 -2.66 15.83 24.00
CA ASP A 83 -2.41 16.02 25.43
C ASP A 83 -2.47 17.51 25.81
N HIS A 84 -2.11 18.39 24.89
CA HIS A 84 -2.11 19.85 25.04
C HIS A 84 -3.00 20.56 24.00
N PRO A 85 -4.33 20.33 23.98
CA PRO A 85 -5.20 20.77 22.90
C PRO A 85 -5.36 22.29 22.77
N SER A 86 -5.05 23.06 23.77
CA SER A 86 -5.01 24.53 23.72
C SER A 86 -3.69 25.08 23.15
N GLY A 87 -2.66 24.24 23.01
CA GLY A 87 -1.34 24.60 22.50
C GLY A 87 -1.29 24.82 21.00
N ALA A 88 -0.17 24.45 20.40
CA ALA A 88 0.07 24.58 18.97
C ALA A 88 -0.98 23.84 18.12
N LYS A 89 -1.24 24.37 16.93
CA LYS A 89 -2.22 23.81 15.98
C LYS A 89 -1.54 23.35 14.70
N VAL A 90 -2.20 22.42 14.04
CA VAL A 90 -1.93 21.99 12.68
C VAL A 90 -3.17 22.27 11.83
N GLU A 91 -2.99 22.70 10.59
CA GLU A 91 -4.08 22.85 9.61
C GLU A 91 -4.23 21.55 8.85
N VAL A 92 -5.47 21.13 8.65
CA VAL A 92 -5.88 19.99 7.84
C VAL A 92 -6.76 20.51 6.72
N ALA A 93 -6.45 20.14 5.48
CA ALA A 93 -7.24 20.51 4.32
C ALA A 93 -8.33 19.46 4.06
N LEU A 94 -9.46 19.91 3.53
CA LEU A 94 -10.65 19.12 3.26
C LEU A 94 -11.20 19.45 1.87
N ALA A 95 -11.65 18.42 1.17
CA ALA A 95 -12.55 18.57 0.02
C ALA A 95 -13.85 17.84 0.31
N LYS A 96 -14.98 18.40 -0.16
CA LYS A 96 -16.30 17.79 -0.04
C LYS A 96 -17.05 17.82 -1.36
N ILE A 97 -17.57 16.66 -1.77
CA ILE A 97 -18.60 16.53 -2.80
C ILE A 97 -19.92 16.22 -2.08
N PRO A 98 -20.94 17.07 -2.17
CA PRO A 98 -22.22 16.82 -1.54
C PRO A 98 -22.94 15.62 -2.15
N ALA A 99 -23.72 14.89 -1.34
CA ALA A 99 -24.63 13.87 -1.82
C ALA A 99 -25.54 14.42 -2.93
N ALA A 100 -25.65 13.68 -4.03
CA ALA A 100 -26.47 14.08 -5.18
C ALA A 100 -27.98 14.06 -4.84
N ASP A 101 -28.45 13.15 -3.93
CA ASP A 101 -29.80 13.21 -3.36
C ASP A 101 -29.75 13.57 -1.86
N PRO A 102 -29.81 14.85 -1.50
CA PRO A 102 -29.77 15.29 -0.10
C PRO A 102 -30.90 14.74 0.77
N ARG A 103 -32.05 14.35 0.18
CA ARG A 103 -33.19 13.79 0.91
C ARG A 103 -32.93 12.37 1.39
N ARG A 104 -32.08 11.63 0.70
CA ARG A 104 -31.69 10.25 1.06
C ARG A 104 -30.29 10.17 1.71
N ARG A 105 -29.69 11.33 2.02
CA ARG A 105 -28.36 11.40 2.60
C ARG A 105 -28.26 10.57 3.89
N ILE A 106 -27.27 9.69 3.97
CA ILE A 106 -26.96 8.85 5.15
C ILE A 106 -26.03 9.59 6.12
N GLY A 107 -25.05 10.32 5.62
CA GLY A 107 -24.01 10.98 6.39
C GLY A 107 -22.81 11.33 5.51
N THR A 108 -21.64 11.40 6.11
CA THR A 108 -20.36 11.64 5.41
C THR A 108 -19.61 10.34 5.26
N LEU A 109 -19.13 10.04 4.05
CA LEU A 109 -18.11 9.01 3.80
C LEU A 109 -16.73 9.69 3.71
N PHE A 110 -15.88 9.39 4.68
CA PHE A 110 -14.50 9.86 4.67
C PHE A 110 -13.63 8.91 3.84
N LEU A 111 -12.78 9.49 2.97
CA LEU A 111 -11.85 8.77 2.10
C LEU A 111 -10.41 9.01 2.49
N ASN A 112 -9.57 7.97 2.36
CA ASN A 112 -8.12 8.08 2.48
C ASN A 112 -7.41 7.15 1.47
N PRO A 113 -6.55 7.69 0.58
CA PRO A 113 -5.87 6.91 -0.46
C PRO A 113 -4.73 6.05 0.06
N GLY A 114 -4.20 6.36 1.23
CA GLY A 114 -3.02 5.68 1.76
C GLY A 114 -1.71 6.37 1.43
N GLY A 115 -0.74 5.63 1.01
CA GLY A 115 0.66 5.98 0.83
C GLY A 115 1.53 5.40 1.94
N PRO A 116 1.71 6.04 3.15
CA PRO A 116 1.15 7.30 3.66
C PRO A 116 1.68 8.53 2.92
N GLY A 117 0.93 9.63 3.03
CA GLY A 117 1.28 10.90 2.37
C GLY A 117 0.44 11.20 1.14
N GLY A 118 -0.46 10.30 0.73
CA GLY A 118 -1.45 10.55 -0.32
C GLY A 118 -2.46 11.63 0.07
N SER A 119 -2.92 12.40 -0.92
CA SER A 119 -3.90 13.47 -0.72
C SER A 119 -5.33 12.92 -0.72
N GLY A 120 -5.97 12.94 0.44
CA GLY A 120 -7.40 12.65 0.52
C GLY A 120 -8.26 13.71 -0.16
N VAL A 121 -7.79 14.96 -0.22
CA VAL A 121 -8.43 16.04 -0.98
C VAL A 121 -8.52 15.67 -2.45
N GLN A 122 -7.41 15.23 -3.05
CA GLN A 122 -7.38 14.81 -4.47
C GLN A 122 -8.25 13.59 -4.71
N LEU A 123 -8.18 12.57 -3.83
CA LEU A 123 -9.02 11.37 -3.93
C LEU A 123 -10.52 11.73 -3.94
N ALA A 124 -10.95 12.64 -3.05
CA ALA A 124 -12.35 13.07 -3.03
C ALA A 124 -12.76 13.81 -4.31
N LEU A 125 -11.87 14.63 -4.89
CA LEU A 125 -12.16 15.34 -6.14
C LEU A 125 -12.32 14.41 -7.35
N GLN A 126 -11.78 13.19 -7.25
CA GLN A 126 -11.91 12.14 -8.28
C GLN A 126 -12.98 11.09 -7.91
N ALA A 127 -13.77 11.33 -6.88
CA ALA A 127 -14.73 10.33 -6.36
C ALA A 127 -15.70 9.80 -7.43
N SER A 128 -16.12 10.62 -8.39
CA SER A 128 -17.02 10.21 -9.47
C SER A 128 -16.41 9.23 -10.48
N SER A 129 -15.09 9.05 -10.50
CA SER A 129 -14.44 8.10 -11.41
C SER A 129 -14.33 6.67 -10.85
N PHE A 130 -14.61 6.46 -9.55
CA PHE A 130 -14.46 5.14 -8.93
C PHE A 130 -15.55 4.78 -7.90
N LEU A 131 -16.31 5.75 -7.37
CA LEU A 131 -17.44 5.47 -6.50
C LEU A 131 -18.70 5.26 -7.33
N SER A 132 -19.53 4.29 -6.92
CA SER A 132 -20.84 4.07 -7.56
C SER A 132 -21.80 5.24 -7.34
N ASP A 133 -22.76 5.39 -8.25
CA ASP A 133 -23.82 6.39 -8.15
C ASP A 133 -24.60 6.26 -6.85
N ASP A 134 -24.88 5.04 -6.39
CA ASP A 134 -25.57 4.79 -5.12
C ASP A 134 -24.81 5.39 -3.92
N ILE A 135 -23.48 5.34 -3.91
CA ILE A 135 -22.65 5.96 -2.88
C ILE A 135 -22.66 7.48 -3.02
N LEU A 136 -22.48 8.00 -4.24
CA LEU A 136 -22.49 9.44 -4.54
C LEU A 136 -23.84 10.09 -4.23
N ASP A 137 -24.94 9.39 -4.45
CA ASP A 137 -26.30 9.85 -4.11
C ASP A 137 -26.51 9.97 -2.60
N ARG A 138 -25.91 9.07 -1.82
CA ARG A 138 -26.30 8.84 -0.43
C ARG A 138 -25.33 9.40 0.61
N PHE A 139 -24.12 9.78 0.21
CA PHE A 139 -23.11 10.33 1.10
C PHE A 139 -22.58 11.67 0.64
N ASP A 140 -22.34 12.59 1.59
CA ASP A 140 -21.32 13.60 1.35
C ASP A 140 -19.95 12.90 1.31
N ILE A 141 -19.22 13.01 0.22
CA ILE A 141 -17.88 12.45 0.11
C ILE A 141 -16.89 13.48 0.65
N VAL A 142 -16.11 13.12 1.65
CA VAL A 142 -15.09 14.00 2.23
C VAL A 142 -13.73 13.33 2.22
N GLY A 143 -12.80 13.94 1.49
CA GLY A 143 -11.38 13.63 1.60
C GLY A 143 -10.68 14.67 2.47
N PHE A 144 -9.68 14.23 3.20
CA PHE A 144 -8.85 15.12 4.00
C PHE A 144 -7.37 14.79 3.80
N ASP A 145 -6.54 15.81 3.78
CA ASP A 145 -5.10 15.65 3.83
C ASP A 145 -4.68 15.50 5.28
N PRO A 146 -4.15 14.34 5.69
CA PRO A 146 -3.66 14.17 7.04
C PRO A 146 -2.61 15.23 7.42
N ARG A 147 -2.47 15.50 8.70
CA ARG A 147 -1.42 16.37 9.23
C ARG A 147 -0.06 16.05 8.61
N GLY A 148 0.67 17.04 8.19
CA GLY A 148 1.98 16.89 7.56
C GLY A 148 1.96 16.70 6.04
N THR A 149 0.81 16.46 5.40
CA THR A 149 0.71 16.08 3.99
C THR A 149 0.12 17.20 3.11
N ASN A 150 0.55 17.28 1.88
CA ASN A 150 0.01 18.06 0.76
C ASN A 150 -0.54 19.46 1.13
N TYR A 151 -1.87 19.65 1.10
CA TYR A 151 -2.52 20.94 1.39
C TYR A 151 -2.69 21.25 2.87
N ALA A 152 -2.40 20.27 3.76
CA ALA A 152 -2.33 20.49 5.20
C ALA A 152 -1.05 21.27 5.60
N THR A 153 -0.86 21.53 6.89
CA THR A 153 0.44 22.00 7.38
C THR A 153 1.51 20.98 7.05
N LYS A 154 2.32 21.25 6.02
CA LYS A 154 3.31 20.31 5.49
C LYS A 154 4.44 20.03 6.46
N VAL A 155 4.85 18.77 6.60
CA VAL A 155 6.18 18.46 7.10
C VAL A 155 7.21 18.84 6.02
N LYS A 156 8.26 19.54 6.41
CA LYS A 156 9.35 19.94 5.52
C LYS A 156 10.67 19.48 6.14
N CYS A 157 11.30 18.49 5.53
CA CYS A 157 12.56 17.93 6.00
C CYS A 157 13.77 18.72 5.48
N PHE A 158 13.57 19.57 4.47
CA PHE A 158 14.59 20.42 3.88
C PHE A 158 14.23 21.90 3.98
N SER A 159 15.26 22.75 4.03
CA SER A 159 15.08 24.22 4.11
C SER A 159 14.63 24.84 2.79
N SER A 160 14.80 24.15 1.66
CA SER A 160 14.42 24.64 0.34
C SER A 160 14.10 23.48 -0.62
N HIS A 161 13.31 23.76 -1.66
CA HIS A 161 13.05 22.84 -2.76
C HIS A 161 14.37 22.34 -3.39
N ARG A 162 15.30 23.26 -3.68
CA ARG A 162 16.63 22.89 -4.25
C ARG A 162 17.38 21.87 -3.38
N SER A 163 17.39 22.05 -2.06
CA SER A 163 18.07 21.09 -1.17
C SER A 163 17.37 19.75 -1.10
N ALA A 164 16.03 19.75 -1.22
CA ALA A 164 15.23 18.53 -1.34
C ALA A 164 15.59 17.79 -2.63
N THR A 165 15.45 18.44 -3.79
CA THR A 165 15.75 17.85 -5.11
C THR A 165 17.16 17.28 -5.19
N LEU A 166 18.20 18.08 -4.80
CA LEU A 166 19.60 17.63 -4.82
C LEU A 166 19.89 16.45 -3.87
N THR A 167 19.00 16.17 -2.92
CA THR A 167 19.16 15.03 -2.02
C THR A 167 18.32 13.85 -2.48
N LEU A 168 17.04 14.10 -2.79
CA LEU A 168 16.06 13.05 -3.06
C LEU A 168 16.33 12.34 -4.39
N GLN A 169 16.98 13.00 -5.38
CA GLN A 169 17.41 12.35 -6.61
C GLN A 169 18.26 11.07 -6.40
N TYR A 170 18.97 10.97 -5.28
CA TYR A 170 19.75 9.79 -4.93
C TYR A 170 18.93 8.69 -4.22
N LEU A 171 17.69 8.97 -3.88
CA LEU A 171 16.73 7.99 -3.34
C LEU A 171 15.81 7.45 -4.44
N ASP A 172 15.95 7.99 -5.65
CA ASP A 172 15.27 7.46 -6.82
C ASP A 172 15.99 6.18 -7.28
N GLY A 173 15.23 5.09 -7.30
CA GLY A 173 15.70 3.83 -7.80
C GLY A 173 16.32 2.86 -6.80
N ILE A 174 16.84 1.77 -7.35
CA ILE A 174 17.45 0.65 -6.63
C ILE A 174 18.98 0.76 -6.75
N PRO A 175 19.70 0.95 -5.65
CA PRO A 175 21.17 1.11 -5.74
C PRO A 175 21.86 -0.24 -5.99
N VAL A 176 22.40 -0.45 -7.18
CA VAL A 176 23.08 -1.68 -7.62
C VAL A 176 24.54 -1.67 -7.23
N SER A 177 25.30 -0.63 -7.65
CA SER A 177 26.73 -0.52 -7.43
C SER A 177 27.06 -0.09 -5.98
N ARG A 178 28.34 -0.25 -5.60
CA ARG A 178 28.83 0.25 -4.31
C ARG A 178 28.79 1.79 -4.23
N ALA A 179 28.97 2.47 -5.35
CA ALA A 179 28.94 3.93 -5.42
C ALA A 179 27.51 4.45 -5.22
N GLU A 180 26.54 3.92 -5.96
CA GLU A 180 25.12 4.25 -5.81
C GLU A 180 24.65 4.00 -4.38
N ARG A 181 24.95 2.85 -3.79
CA ARG A 181 24.60 2.57 -2.39
C ARG A 181 25.15 3.60 -1.41
N ARG A 182 26.37 4.12 -1.63
CA ARG A 182 26.92 5.18 -0.76
C ARG A 182 26.12 6.48 -0.90
N HIS A 183 25.78 6.89 -2.12
CA HIS A 183 24.98 8.08 -2.38
C HIS A 183 23.58 7.94 -1.81
N PHE A 184 22.91 6.81 -2.07
CA PHE A 184 21.58 6.48 -1.58
C PHE A 184 21.51 6.52 -0.04
N LEU A 185 22.41 5.82 0.65
CA LEU A 185 22.47 5.82 2.11
C LEU A 185 22.83 7.20 2.68
N GLY A 186 23.65 7.97 1.97
CA GLY A 186 23.97 9.35 2.31
C GLY A 186 22.75 10.27 2.21
N ALA A 187 21.95 10.13 1.15
CA ALA A 187 20.71 10.86 0.94
C ALA A 187 19.64 10.47 1.99
N ALA A 188 19.47 9.17 2.24
CA ALA A 188 18.57 8.67 3.28
C ALA A 188 18.94 9.22 4.68
N LYS A 189 20.24 9.31 4.99
CA LYS A 189 20.70 9.96 6.23
C LYS A 189 20.34 11.44 6.25
N LYS A 190 20.55 12.18 5.14
CA LYS A 190 20.20 13.62 5.07
C LYS A 190 18.71 13.84 5.28
N LEU A 191 17.85 13.02 4.63
CA LEU A 191 16.41 13.06 4.82
C LEU A 191 16.04 12.80 6.29
N ALA A 192 16.55 11.71 6.89
CA ALA A 192 16.29 11.37 8.29
C ALA A 192 16.67 12.49 9.26
N VAL A 193 17.87 13.07 9.10
CA VAL A 193 18.36 14.18 9.94
C VAL A 193 17.56 15.44 9.67
N GLY A 194 17.20 15.73 8.42
CA GLY A 194 16.38 16.87 8.05
C GLY A 194 15.00 16.82 8.70
N CYS A 195 14.29 15.70 8.57
CA CYS A 195 12.99 15.49 9.24
C CYS A 195 13.11 15.56 10.77
N SER A 196 14.19 15.02 11.33
CA SER A 196 14.41 14.99 12.76
C SER A 196 14.82 16.33 13.36
N ASN A 197 15.29 17.27 12.57
CA ASN A 197 15.73 18.60 13.02
C ASN A 197 14.80 19.70 12.46
N HIS A 198 14.83 19.93 11.17
CA HIS A 198 14.06 20.99 10.51
C HIS A 198 12.56 20.69 10.52
N GLY A 199 12.17 19.46 10.19
CA GLY A 199 10.79 18.98 10.17
C GLY A 199 10.26 18.53 11.55
N ARG A 200 11.09 18.47 12.59
CA ARG A 200 10.81 17.81 13.88
C ARG A 200 9.43 18.10 14.46
N ARG A 201 9.04 19.38 14.50
CA ARG A 201 7.79 19.81 15.13
C ARG A 201 6.58 19.07 14.56
N ILE A 202 6.51 18.92 13.25
CA ILE A 202 5.40 18.23 12.57
C ILE A 202 5.67 16.72 12.55
N ALA A 203 6.88 16.28 12.18
CA ALA A 203 7.23 14.87 12.11
C ALA A 203 7.04 14.11 13.43
N SER A 204 7.21 14.79 14.58
CA SER A 204 6.97 14.20 15.91
C SER A 204 5.49 14.12 16.31
N ALA A 205 4.58 14.58 15.46
CA ALA A 205 3.14 14.57 15.71
C ALA A 205 2.38 13.95 14.51
N MET A 206 3.04 13.07 13.73
CA MET A 206 2.47 12.45 12.53
C MET A 206 2.20 10.96 12.71
N SER A 207 2.07 10.47 13.95
CA SER A 207 1.63 9.08 14.15
C SER A 207 0.21 8.89 13.63
N THR A 208 -0.08 7.67 13.17
CA THR A 208 -1.44 7.31 12.76
C THR A 208 -2.45 7.44 13.91
N THR A 209 -2.02 7.36 15.17
CA THR A 209 -2.86 7.66 16.36
C THR A 209 -3.38 9.10 16.33
N GLU A 210 -2.49 10.05 16.07
CA GLU A 210 -2.85 11.47 15.99
C GLU A 210 -3.81 11.74 14.82
N VAL A 211 -3.57 11.10 13.65
CA VAL A 211 -4.47 11.18 12.49
C VAL A 211 -5.84 10.56 12.80
N ALA A 212 -5.90 9.46 13.54
CA ALA A 212 -7.17 8.84 13.95
C ALA A 212 -7.95 9.75 14.91
N ARG A 213 -7.28 10.50 15.80
CA ARG A 213 -7.89 11.53 16.66
C ARG A 213 -8.40 12.70 15.81
N ASP A 214 -7.63 13.17 14.83
CA ASP A 214 -8.08 14.17 13.86
C ASP A 214 -9.38 13.73 13.18
N LEU A 215 -9.42 12.50 12.71
CA LEU A 215 -10.59 11.93 12.02
C LEU A 215 -11.82 11.89 12.93
N ASP A 216 -11.69 11.59 14.24
CA ASP A 216 -12.82 11.64 15.19
C ASP A 216 -13.31 13.07 15.44
N VAL A 217 -12.40 14.06 15.47
CA VAL A 217 -12.77 15.48 15.58
C VAL A 217 -13.44 15.96 14.29
N LEU A 218 -12.92 15.58 13.11
CA LEU A 218 -13.50 15.92 11.80
C LEU A 218 -14.90 15.30 11.65
N ARG A 219 -15.09 14.04 12.05
CA ARG A 219 -16.42 13.40 12.10
C ARG A 219 -17.43 14.26 12.85
N ARG A 220 -17.08 14.77 14.02
CA ARG A 220 -17.94 15.66 14.81
C ARG A 220 -18.12 17.03 14.15
N ALA A 221 -17.09 17.52 13.47
CA ALA A 221 -17.13 18.81 12.79
C ALA A 221 -18.07 18.83 11.57
N VAL A 222 -18.24 17.69 10.88
CA VAL A 222 -19.23 17.55 9.80
C VAL A 222 -20.64 17.23 10.34
N GLY A 223 -20.82 17.06 11.65
CA GLY A 223 -22.10 16.80 12.31
C GLY A 223 -22.49 15.33 12.45
N ASP A 224 -21.60 14.39 12.11
CA ASP A 224 -21.92 12.96 12.15
C ASP A 224 -21.65 12.36 13.55
N THR A 225 -22.60 11.57 14.05
CA THR A 225 -22.47 10.87 15.34
C THR A 225 -21.56 9.65 15.24
N LYS A 226 -21.45 9.04 14.06
CA LYS A 226 -20.66 7.84 13.76
C LYS A 226 -19.92 8.02 12.44
N LEU A 227 -18.67 7.55 12.40
CA LEU A 227 -17.83 7.59 11.19
C LEU A 227 -18.32 6.58 10.14
N SER A 228 -18.38 6.99 8.88
CA SER A 228 -18.30 6.10 7.73
C SER A 228 -16.98 6.37 7.01
N TYR A 229 -16.24 5.31 6.68
CA TYR A 229 -14.87 5.42 6.19
C TYR A 229 -14.58 4.37 5.13
N LEU A 230 -13.91 4.79 4.06
CA LEU A 230 -13.32 3.92 3.03
C LEU A 230 -11.84 4.28 2.91
N GLY A 231 -10.99 3.33 3.24
CA GLY A 231 -9.53 3.52 3.24
C GLY A 231 -8.81 2.50 2.39
N PHE A 232 -7.89 3.00 1.58
CA PHE A 232 -7.08 2.21 0.66
C PHE A 232 -5.64 2.10 1.15
N SER A 233 -4.99 0.94 0.98
CA SER A 233 -3.56 0.78 1.27
C SER A 233 -3.22 1.16 2.72
N TYR A 234 -2.29 2.10 2.96
CA TYR A 234 -2.05 2.65 4.31
C TYR A 234 -3.33 3.22 4.95
N GLY A 235 -4.30 3.69 4.16
CA GLY A 235 -5.61 4.10 4.69
C GLY A 235 -6.33 2.96 5.41
N SER A 236 -6.05 1.70 5.09
CA SER A 236 -6.52 0.55 5.85
C SER A 236 -5.92 0.52 7.25
N TYR A 237 -4.62 0.78 7.40
CA TYR A 237 -3.96 0.88 8.69
C TYR A 237 -4.54 2.02 9.56
N LEU A 238 -4.83 3.18 8.94
CA LEU A 238 -5.53 4.27 9.63
C LEU A 238 -6.92 3.83 10.14
N GLY A 239 -7.69 3.15 9.29
CA GLY A 239 -9.01 2.61 9.66
C GLY A 239 -8.94 1.56 10.78
N GLU A 240 -7.93 0.70 10.77
CA GLU A 240 -7.67 -0.29 11.83
C GLU A 240 -7.32 0.37 13.16
N VAL A 241 -6.44 1.38 13.13
CA VAL A 241 -6.08 2.17 14.32
C VAL A 241 -7.33 2.86 14.86
N TYR A 242 -8.10 3.54 14.00
CA TYR A 242 -9.36 4.19 14.39
C TYR A 242 -10.34 3.21 15.03
N ALA A 243 -10.59 2.07 14.38
CA ALA A 243 -11.52 1.05 14.89
C ALA A 243 -11.10 0.49 16.27
N ASN A 244 -9.78 0.38 16.52
CA ASN A 244 -9.28 -0.08 17.81
C ASN A 244 -9.25 1.01 18.89
N MET A 245 -9.09 2.30 18.53
CA MET A 245 -9.16 3.43 19.47
C MET A 245 -10.60 3.79 19.79
N PHE A 246 -11.50 3.78 18.78
CA PHE A 246 -12.89 4.23 18.83
C PHE A 246 -13.88 3.13 18.43
N PRO A 247 -13.91 1.97 19.09
CA PRO A 247 -14.62 0.78 18.66
C PRO A 247 -16.16 0.93 18.59
N ASP A 248 -16.71 1.95 19.23
CA ASP A 248 -18.13 2.29 19.25
C ASP A 248 -18.47 3.59 18.48
N ARG A 249 -17.49 4.23 17.81
CA ARG A 249 -17.69 5.54 17.17
C ARG A 249 -17.82 5.50 15.64
N PHE A 250 -17.96 4.34 15.05
CA PHE A 250 -18.18 4.24 13.61
C PHE A 250 -19.47 3.48 13.26
N ARG A 251 -20.02 3.81 12.10
CA ARG A 251 -21.16 3.16 11.47
C ARG A 251 -20.69 2.06 10.52
N ALA A 252 -19.72 2.36 9.68
CA ALA A 252 -19.13 1.45 8.72
C ALA A 252 -17.67 1.85 8.44
N ILE A 253 -16.78 0.88 8.40
CA ILE A 253 -15.37 1.03 7.98
C ILE A 253 -15.07 -0.06 6.96
N ALA A 254 -14.81 0.31 5.72
CA ALA A 254 -14.34 -0.57 4.65
C ALA A 254 -12.86 -0.26 4.35
N LEU A 255 -12.05 -1.30 4.26
CA LEU A 255 -10.60 -1.23 4.11
C LEU A 255 -10.20 -2.12 2.94
N ASP A 256 -9.59 -1.53 1.92
CA ASP A 256 -9.14 -2.22 0.71
C ASP A 256 -7.62 -2.13 0.55
N GLY A 257 -6.99 -3.19 0.08
CA GLY A 257 -5.54 -3.31 0.12
C GLY A 257 -5.02 -3.33 1.57
N VAL A 258 -5.48 -4.32 2.34
CA VAL A 258 -5.31 -4.34 3.80
C VAL A 258 -3.86 -4.57 4.23
N VAL A 259 -3.31 -3.62 4.95
CA VAL A 259 -2.00 -3.71 5.60
C VAL A 259 -2.08 -4.61 6.84
N ASP A 260 -1.14 -5.55 7.04
CA ASP A 260 -1.01 -6.22 8.35
C ASP A 260 -0.55 -5.20 9.41
N PRO A 261 -1.40 -4.85 10.39
CA PRO A 261 -1.11 -3.76 11.31
C PRO A 261 0.02 -4.09 12.30
N VAL A 262 0.26 -5.36 12.56
CA VAL A 262 1.36 -5.78 13.43
C VAL A 262 2.68 -5.81 12.65
N ALA A 263 2.65 -6.21 11.39
CA ALA A 263 3.80 -6.12 10.50
C ALA A 263 4.20 -4.65 10.27
N TRP A 264 3.23 -3.75 10.04
CA TRP A 264 3.46 -2.30 9.95
C TRP A 264 4.12 -1.77 11.21
N ARG A 265 3.41 -1.85 12.33
CA ARG A 265 3.88 -1.31 13.61
C ARG A 265 5.22 -1.95 14.04
N GLY A 266 5.39 -3.25 13.81
CA GLY A 266 6.49 -4.04 14.31
C GLY A 266 6.39 -4.34 15.80
N THR A 267 7.27 -5.23 16.25
CA THR A 267 7.39 -5.68 17.65
C THR A 267 8.85 -5.68 18.08
N ALA A 268 9.12 -5.91 19.37
CA ALA A 268 10.49 -6.09 19.86
C ALA A 268 11.21 -7.25 19.14
N GLY A 269 10.49 -8.34 18.84
CA GLY A 269 11.05 -9.51 18.12
C GLY A 269 11.35 -9.23 16.65
N THR A 270 10.63 -8.31 16.01
CA THR A 270 10.79 -7.99 14.57
C THR A 270 11.60 -6.73 14.32
N ARG A 271 12.12 -6.07 15.36
CA ARG A 271 12.87 -4.79 15.25
C ARG A 271 14.12 -4.82 14.35
N GLY A 272 14.61 -6.01 14.02
CA GLY A 272 15.76 -6.21 13.12
C GLY A 272 15.39 -6.34 11.64
N VAL A 273 14.09 -6.30 11.31
CA VAL A 273 13.58 -6.42 9.93
C VAL A 273 12.93 -5.10 9.53
N PRO A 274 13.31 -4.47 8.39
CA PRO A 274 12.64 -3.30 7.82
C PRO A 274 11.12 -3.51 7.66
N MET A 275 10.33 -2.44 7.79
CA MET A 275 8.87 -2.53 7.80
C MET A 275 8.31 -3.15 6.51
N ASN A 276 8.72 -2.64 5.34
CA ASN A 276 8.18 -3.15 4.07
C ASN A 276 8.55 -4.63 3.80
N LEU A 277 9.70 -5.08 4.31
CA LEU A 277 10.02 -6.51 4.28
C LEU A 277 9.23 -7.34 5.30
N ARG A 278 8.74 -6.74 6.40
CA ARG A 278 7.81 -7.42 7.34
C ARG A 278 6.42 -7.57 6.77
N LEU A 279 5.96 -6.57 6.00
CA LEU A 279 4.66 -6.60 5.33
C LEU A 279 4.54 -7.72 4.29
N GLY A 280 5.69 -8.15 3.73
CA GLY A 280 5.69 -9.16 2.69
C GLY A 280 5.37 -8.62 1.30
N ALA A 281 5.45 -7.30 1.11
CA ALA A 281 5.17 -6.63 -0.17
C ALA A 281 6.06 -7.19 -1.30
N ALA A 282 7.34 -7.45 -1.02
CA ALA A 282 8.25 -8.07 -1.99
C ALA A 282 7.75 -9.44 -2.48
N GLU A 283 7.24 -10.27 -1.58
CA GLU A 283 6.66 -11.57 -1.91
C GLU A 283 5.33 -11.45 -2.64
N GLY A 284 4.54 -10.41 -2.33
CA GLY A 284 3.30 -10.08 -3.05
C GLY A 284 3.60 -9.78 -4.52
N ALA A 285 4.50 -8.83 -4.76
CA ALA A 285 4.93 -8.45 -6.10
C ALA A 285 5.55 -9.63 -6.88
N TRP A 286 6.41 -10.41 -6.23
CA TRP A 286 7.01 -11.59 -6.86
C TRP A 286 5.97 -12.66 -7.21
N ARG A 287 4.96 -12.87 -6.40
CA ARG A 287 3.83 -13.78 -6.69
C ARG A 287 3.03 -13.29 -7.87
N ALA A 288 2.67 -12.00 -7.90
CA ALA A 288 1.92 -11.41 -9.00
C ALA A 288 2.69 -11.55 -10.32
N LEU A 289 3.97 -11.19 -10.36
CA LEU A 289 4.79 -11.31 -11.58
C LEU A 289 4.92 -12.76 -12.06
N ASN A 290 5.20 -13.71 -11.14
CA ASN A 290 5.29 -15.13 -11.53
C ASN A 290 3.96 -15.65 -12.08
N ARG A 291 2.84 -15.21 -11.52
CA ARG A 291 1.52 -15.60 -12.01
C ARG A 291 1.25 -15.01 -13.38
N ALA A 292 1.60 -13.72 -13.61
CA ALA A 292 1.51 -13.08 -14.92
C ALA A 292 2.32 -13.85 -15.98
N PHE A 293 3.57 -14.19 -15.68
CA PHE A 293 4.43 -14.97 -16.58
C PHE A 293 3.91 -16.38 -16.85
N ALA A 294 3.34 -17.04 -15.85
CA ALA A 294 2.74 -18.35 -16.03
C ALA A 294 1.49 -18.30 -16.93
N LEU A 295 0.68 -17.26 -16.79
CA LEU A 295 -0.50 -17.04 -17.63
C LEU A 295 -0.10 -16.70 -19.07
N CYS A 296 0.87 -15.80 -19.28
CA CYS A 296 1.44 -15.48 -20.57
C CYS A 296 1.90 -16.77 -21.29
N LYS A 297 2.74 -17.56 -20.64
CA LYS A 297 3.23 -18.83 -21.21
C LYS A 297 2.10 -19.80 -21.56
N ALA A 298 1.06 -19.88 -20.73
CA ALA A 298 -0.10 -20.75 -20.96
C ALA A 298 -0.99 -20.27 -22.11
N ALA A 299 -1.10 -18.95 -22.31
CA ALA A 299 -1.88 -18.34 -23.39
C ALA A 299 -1.24 -18.56 -24.79
N GLY A 300 0.07 -18.84 -24.84
CA GLY A 300 0.80 -19.16 -26.06
C GLY A 300 1.10 -17.93 -26.93
N PRO A 301 1.70 -18.16 -28.12
CA PRO A 301 2.29 -17.09 -28.94
C PRO A 301 1.30 -16.09 -29.52
N LYS A 302 -0.01 -16.36 -29.49
CA LYS A 302 -1.03 -15.38 -29.88
C LYS A 302 -1.13 -14.20 -28.93
N TYR A 303 -0.93 -14.45 -27.63
CA TYR A 303 -1.15 -13.47 -26.56
C TYR A 303 0.12 -13.17 -25.73
N CYS A 304 1.18 -13.93 -25.97
CA CYS A 304 2.43 -13.84 -25.23
C CYS A 304 3.61 -13.97 -26.19
N GLU A 305 4.33 -12.89 -26.41
CA GLU A 305 5.49 -12.83 -27.32
C GLU A 305 6.73 -13.54 -26.76
N LEU A 306 6.81 -13.76 -25.45
CA LEU A 306 7.94 -14.40 -24.80
C LEU A 306 7.69 -15.90 -24.56
N ALA A 307 8.53 -16.76 -25.12
CA ALA A 307 8.45 -18.21 -24.90
C ALA A 307 8.71 -18.59 -23.43
N ASP A 308 9.60 -17.87 -22.75
CA ASP A 308 9.89 -18.04 -21.32
C ASP A 308 10.19 -16.68 -20.66
N PRO A 309 9.13 -15.94 -20.24
CA PRO A 309 9.27 -14.60 -19.67
C PRO A 309 10.20 -14.54 -18.45
N LEU A 310 10.23 -15.60 -17.63
CA LEU A 310 11.09 -15.65 -16.45
C LEU A 310 12.56 -15.83 -16.81
N ALA A 311 12.88 -16.68 -17.78
CA ALA A 311 14.25 -16.84 -18.26
C ALA A 311 14.74 -15.57 -18.92
N THR A 312 13.89 -14.91 -19.72
CA THR A 312 14.18 -13.62 -20.36
C THR A 312 14.46 -12.54 -19.29
N LEU A 313 13.58 -12.38 -18.31
CA LEU A 313 13.80 -11.41 -17.23
C LEU A 313 15.14 -11.65 -16.49
N LYS A 314 15.49 -12.91 -16.24
CA LYS A 314 16.76 -13.23 -15.59
C LYS A 314 17.96 -12.82 -16.42
N ALA A 315 17.95 -13.04 -17.73
CA ALA A 315 19.01 -12.65 -18.63
C ALA A 315 19.13 -11.11 -18.70
N VAL A 316 18.03 -10.43 -19.01
CA VAL A 316 17.98 -8.96 -19.11
C VAL A 316 18.42 -8.29 -17.81
N ALA A 317 17.92 -8.75 -16.68
CA ALA A 317 18.28 -8.19 -15.38
C ALA A 317 19.75 -8.44 -15.00
N ALA A 318 20.36 -9.53 -15.48
CA ALA A 318 21.79 -9.80 -15.27
C ALA A 318 22.64 -8.80 -16.06
N GLU A 319 22.36 -8.58 -17.33
CA GLU A 319 23.04 -7.59 -18.18
C GLU A 319 22.94 -6.17 -17.59
N LEU A 320 21.73 -5.74 -17.22
CA LEU A 320 21.52 -4.41 -16.64
C LEU A 320 22.16 -4.23 -15.25
N ARG A 321 22.54 -5.31 -14.57
CA ARG A 321 23.33 -5.22 -13.32
C ARG A 321 24.82 -4.97 -13.56
N GLU A 322 25.35 -5.38 -14.71
CA GLU A 322 26.73 -5.08 -15.10
C GLU A 322 26.88 -3.62 -15.56
N GLY A 323 25.85 -3.05 -16.19
CA GLY A 323 25.80 -1.65 -16.59
C GLY A 323 24.49 -1.24 -17.21
N PRO A 324 24.22 0.07 -17.31
CA PRO A 324 23.03 0.56 -18.01
C PRO A 324 23.15 0.29 -19.51
N LEU A 325 22.02 0.07 -20.17
CA LEU A 325 21.91 0.09 -21.62
C LEU A 325 21.74 1.54 -22.09
N GLU A 326 22.71 2.04 -22.84
CA GLU A 326 22.66 3.35 -23.47
C GLU A 326 22.15 3.20 -24.92
N THR A 327 21.14 3.97 -25.28
CA THR A 327 20.53 3.96 -26.61
C THR A 327 20.28 5.39 -27.09
N GLU A 328 19.88 5.55 -28.36
CA GLU A 328 19.50 6.87 -28.90
C GLU A 328 18.24 7.43 -28.21
N ASN A 329 17.36 6.57 -27.72
CA ASN A 329 16.09 6.93 -27.08
C ASN A 329 16.22 7.16 -25.57
N GLY A 330 17.36 6.80 -24.97
CA GLY A 330 17.64 7.00 -23.55
C GLY A 330 18.50 5.94 -22.90
N THR A 331 18.52 5.97 -21.57
CA THR A 331 19.27 5.02 -20.74
C THR A 331 18.31 4.12 -19.99
N LEU A 332 18.45 2.81 -20.15
CA LEU A 332 17.71 1.81 -19.37
C LEU A 332 18.60 1.22 -18.29
N THR A 333 18.25 1.44 -17.04
CA THR A 333 18.97 0.86 -15.88
C THR A 333 18.24 -0.37 -15.33
N TYR A 334 18.94 -1.18 -14.56
CA TYR A 334 18.33 -2.24 -13.74
C TYR A 334 17.18 -1.70 -12.85
N SER A 335 17.39 -0.51 -12.30
CA SER A 335 16.39 0.17 -11.46
C SER A 335 15.14 0.54 -12.25
N ASP A 336 15.29 1.01 -13.49
CA ASP A 336 14.16 1.35 -14.35
C ASP A 336 13.35 0.12 -14.69
N LEU A 337 13.98 -0.98 -15.07
CA LEU A 337 13.30 -2.24 -15.35
C LEU A 337 12.49 -2.72 -14.14
N VAL A 338 13.15 -2.90 -12.98
CA VAL A 338 12.50 -3.46 -11.79
C VAL A 338 11.43 -2.52 -11.23
N GLY A 339 11.69 -1.21 -11.27
CA GLY A 339 10.73 -0.19 -10.88
C GLY A 339 9.49 -0.21 -11.77
N SER A 340 9.67 -0.25 -13.09
CA SER A 340 8.56 -0.30 -14.06
C SER A 340 7.77 -1.60 -13.97
N LEU A 341 8.43 -2.74 -13.72
CA LEU A 341 7.73 -4.00 -13.45
C LEU A 341 6.84 -3.91 -12.19
N LEU A 342 7.36 -3.31 -11.12
CA LEU A 342 6.56 -3.11 -9.91
C LEU A 342 5.38 -2.16 -10.17
N ASP A 343 5.60 -1.08 -10.92
CA ASP A 343 4.58 -0.12 -11.28
C ASP A 343 3.48 -0.74 -12.16
N ALA A 344 3.88 -1.56 -13.16
CA ALA A 344 2.93 -2.31 -13.97
C ALA A 344 2.03 -3.21 -13.11
N LEU A 345 2.61 -3.90 -12.13
CA LEU A 345 1.85 -4.77 -11.24
C LEU A 345 0.87 -4.05 -10.31
N TYR A 346 0.97 -2.72 -10.14
CA TYR A 346 -0.04 -1.94 -9.42
C TYR A 346 -1.34 -1.76 -10.19
N ASN A 347 -1.30 -1.86 -11.53
CA ASN A 347 -2.48 -1.68 -12.36
C ASN A 347 -3.42 -2.89 -12.26
N GLN A 348 -4.70 -2.60 -12.07
CA GLN A 348 -5.74 -3.61 -11.97
C GLN A 348 -6.08 -4.23 -13.34
N VAL A 349 -5.91 -3.48 -14.43
CA VAL A 349 -6.16 -3.90 -15.80
C VAL A 349 -4.91 -3.69 -16.64
N GLY A 350 -4.52 -4.67 -17.45
CA GLY A 350 -3.36 -4.60 -18.34
C GLY A 350 -1.99 -4.67 -17.65
N GLY A 351 -1.94 -4.78 -16.33
CA GLY A 351 -0.70 -4.85 -15.58
C GLY A 351 0.19 -6.05 -15.92
N PRO A 352 -0.35 -7.27 -15.98
CA PRO A 352 0.37 -8.47 -16.39
C PRO A 352 0.98 -8.37 -17.79
N GLU A 353 0.24 -7.88 -18.78
CA GLU A 353 0.70 -7.70 -20.17
C GLU A 353 1.79 -6.63 -20.23
N THR A 354 1.59 -5.52 -19.53
CA THR A 354 2.59 -4.44 -19.42
C THR A 354 3.90 -4.97 -18.84
N ALA A 355 3.83 -5.84 -17.83
CA ALA A 355 5.03 -6.44 -17.24
C ALA A 355 5.77 -7.36 -18.22
N VAL A 356 5.04 -8.11 -19.07
CA VAL A 356 5.63 -8.95 -20.12
C VAL A 356 6.25 -8.08 -21.20
N ALA A 357 5.54 -7.07 -21.69
CA ALA A 357 6.02 -6.14 -22.74
C ALA A 357 7.29 -5.38 -22.29
N LEU A 358 7.39 -4.99 -21.00
CA LEU A 358 8.63 -4.39 -20.45
C LEU A 358 9.83 -5.34 -20.53
N VAL A 359 9.62 -6.63 -20.31
CA VAL A 359 10.71 -7.63 -20.39
C VAL A 359 11.08 -7.93 -21.84
N ALA A 360 10.11 -8.03 -22.74
CA ALA A 360 10.31 -8.25 -24.17
C ALA A 360 11.08 -7.08 -24.80
N GLY A 361 10.57 -5.85 -24.63
CA GLY A 361 11.23 -4.67 -25.17
C GLY A 361 12.66 -4.47 -24.62
N ALA A 362 12.88 -4.80 -23.34
CA ALA A 362 14.24 -4.74 -22.77
C ALA A 362 15.18 -5.81 -23.37
N GLN A 363 14.67 -6.99 -23.72
CA GLN A 363 15.43 -8.02 -24.44
C GLN A 363 15.81 -7.57 -25.85
N GLU A 364 14.87 -6.99 -26.57
CA GLU A 364 15.06 -6.50 -27.95
C GLU A 364 16.03 -5.33 -27.99
N ALA A 365 15.90 -4.37 -27.08
CA ALA A 365 16.83 -3.26 -26.96
C ALA A 365 18.27 -3.74 -26.68
N LEU A 366 18.45 -4.76 -25.83
CA LEU A 366 19.76 -5.37 -25.59
C LEU A 366 20.32 -6.12 -26.81
N ALA A 367 19.46 -6.62 -27.69
CA ALA A 367 19.85 -7.28 -28.94
C ALA A 367 20.19 -6.28 -30.07
N GLY A 368 20.04 -4.98 -29.85
CA GLY A 368 20.28 -3.92 -30.84
C GLY A 368 19.13 -3.73 -31.83
N GLY A 369 17.90 -4.08 -31.45
CA GLY A 369 16.68 -3.87 -32.24
C GLY A 369 16.23 -2.40 -32.19
N GLY A 370 15.95 -1.79 -33.37
CA GLY A 370 15.75 -0.34 -33.49
C GLY A 370 14.30 0.13 -33.31
N ASP A 371 13.33 -0.56 -33.87
CA ASP A 371 11.94 -0.03 -33.97
C ASP A 371 11.14 -0.16 -32.66
N ASP A 372 11.42 -1.16 -31.82
CA ASP A 372 10.72 -1.39 -30.56
C ASP A 372 11.35 -0.70 -29.34
N GLU A 373 12.54 -0.11 -29.50
CA GLU A 373 13.25 0.62 -28.47
C GLU A 373 12.48 1.88 -28.04
N GLU A 374 11.97 2.69 -28.98
CA GLU A 374 11.15 3.86 -28.68
C GLU A 374 9.88 3.47 -27.91
N ALA A 375 9.26 2.35 -28.28
CA ALA A 375 8.08 1.80 -27.59
C ALA A 375 8.41 1.42 -26.15
N LEU A 376 9.55 0.77 -25.89
CA LEU A 376 10.02 0.46 -24.53
C LEU A 376 10.19 1.72 -23.67
N PHE A 377 10.91 2.73 -24.16
CA PHE A 377 11.12 3.98 -23.39
C PHE A 377 9.82 4.75 -23.18
N THR A 378 8.92 4.71 -24.16
CA THR A 378 7.56 5.28 -24.02
C THR A 378 6.78 4.52 -22.96
N LEU A 379 6.82 3.19 -22.95
CA LEU A 379 6.16 2.35 -21.95
C LEU A 379 6.73 2.59 -20.55
N VAL A 380 8.07 2.57 -20.39
CA VAL A 380 8.75 2.90 -19.12
C VAL A 380 8.32 4.29 -18.64
N LYS A 381 8.29 5.29 -19.52
CA LYS A 381 7.85 6.64 -19.21
C LYS A 381 6.37 6.68 -18.79
N LYS A 382 5.47 6.01 -19.54
CA LYS A 382 4.04 5.95 -19.24
C LYS A 382 3.77 5.30 -17.88
N VAL A 383 4.35 4.13 -17.62
CA VAL A 383 4.18 3.39 -16.35
C VAL A 383 4.68 4.23 -15.18
N ARG A 384 5.81 4.95 -15.35
CA ARG A 384 6.37 5.81 -14.31
C ARG A 384 5.66 7.16 -14.17
N GLN A 385 4.99 7.71 -15.21
CA GLN A 385 4.26 8.99 -15.17
C GLN A 385 2.96 8.93 -14.35
N GLY A 386 2.28 7.80 -14.29
CA GLY A 386 1.08 7.60 -13.46
C GLY A 386 1.27 7.91 -11.97
N ARG A 387 2.50 8.14 -11.53
CA ARG A 387 2.86 8.54 -10.17
C ARG A 387 2.99 10.04 -9.94
N ASN A 388 2.90 10.87 -10.99
CA ASN A 388 3.04 12.32 -10.86
C ASN A 388 1.75 12.91 -10.28
N GLY A 389 1.71 13.05 -8.95
CA GLY A 389 0.82 14.00 -8.31
C GLY A 389 1.09 15.43 -8.82
N PHE A 390 0.13 16.32 -8.61
CA PHE A 390 0.22 17.73 -9.03
C PHE A 390 1.55 18.38 -8.60
N ASP A 391 2.10 19.18 -9.50
CA ASP A 391 3.34 19.93 -9.32
C ASP A 391 3.14 21.05 -8.28
N PHE A 392 3.42 20.74 -7.02
CA PHE A 392 3.38 21.74 -5.95
C PHE A 392 4.74 22.41 -5.78
N PRO A 393 4.78 23.70 -5.35
CA PRO A 393 6.04 24.41 -5.12
C PRO A 393 7.02 23.72 -4.16
N TYR A 394 6.54 22.80 -3.33
CA TYR A 394 7.32 21.86 -2.52
C TYR A 394 6.50 20.59 -2.40
N ASP A 395 6.77 19.63 -3.28
CA ASP A 395 6.25 18.27 -3.11
C ASP A 395 6.88 17.67 -1.86
N ASN A 396 6.03 17.31 -0.89
CA ASN A 396 6.47 16.72 0.36
C ASN A 396 6.05 15.25 0.54
N ALA A 397 5.72 14.55 -0.54
CA ALA A 397 5.26 13.17 -0.48
C ALA A 397 6.29 12.25 0.20
N VAL A 398 7.58 12.38 -0.16
CA VAL A 398 8.68 11.62 0.46
C VAL A 398 8.87 11.98 1.93
N ASP A 399 8.77 13.27 2.26
CA ASP A 399 8.86 13.76 3.64
C ASP A 399 7.71 13.20 4.49
N ALA A 400 6.48 13.28 3.98
CA ALA A 400 5.27 12.81 4.65
C ALA A 400 5.28 11.28 4.83
N TYR A 401 5.59 10.53 3.76
CA TYR A 401 5.78 9.08 3.84
C TYR A 401 6.77 8.71 4.94
N SER A 402 7.95 9.35 4.90
CA SER A 402 9.01 9.07 5.87
C SER A 402 8.59 9.44 7.30
N ALA A 403 7.92 10.59 7.48
CA ALA A 403 7.51 11.03 8.80
C ALA A 403 6.49 10.07 9.44
N VAL A 404 5.50 9.59 8.69
CA VAL A 404 4.51 8.63 9.19
C VAL A 404 5.17 7.26 9.44
N THR A 405 5.84 6.68 8.43
CA THR A 405 6.41 5.33 8.53
C THR A 405 7.48 5.22 9.62
N CYS A 406 8.36 6.21 9.73
CA CYS A 406 9.43 6.20 10.73
C CYS A 406 8.92 6.49 12.15
N THR A 407 7.77 7.16 12.27
CA THR A 407 7.15 7.49 13.57
C THR A 407 6.32 6.32 14.09
N ASP A 408 5.50 5.70 13.24
CA ASP A 408 4.64 4.57 13.63
C ASP A 408 5.44 3.29 13.88
N ALA A 409 6.37 2.96 12.99
CA ALA A 409 6.98 1.64 12.94
C ALA A 409 8.21 1.48 13.85
N VAL A 410 8.35 0.30 14.42
CA VAL A 410 9.62 -0.12 15.02
C VAL A 410 10.57 -0.50 13.90
N GLN A 411 11.63 0.29 13.72
CA GLN A 411 12.61 0.12 12.64
C GLN A 411 13.99 -0.28 13.17
N PRO A 412 14.84 -0.92 12.35
CA PRO A 412 16.21 -1.25 12.73
C PRO A 412 17.01 -0.01 13.16
N HIS A 413 18.00 -0.22 14.02
CA HIS A 413 18.82 0.88 14.51
C HIS A 413 19.78 1.39 13.43
N ARG A 414 20.48 0.48 12.72
CA ARG A 414 21.56 0.82 11.78
C ARG A 414 21.14 0.58 10.34
N GLN A 415 21.45 1.50 9.42
CA GLN A 415 21.25 1.34 7.98
C GLN A 415 21.86 0.05 7.42
N SER A 416 23.01 -0.41 7.95
CA SER A 416 23.64 -1.67 7.53
C SER A 416 22.76 -2.91 7.70
N THR A 417 21.74 -2.84 8.54
CA THR A 417 20.75 -3.93 8.75
C THR A 417 19.91 -4.16 7.51
N TRP A 418 19.57 -3.09 6.76
CA TRP A 418 18.76 -3.17 5.54
C TRP A 418 19.40 -4.08 4.50
N ARG A 419 20.69 -3.86 4.18
CA ARG A 419 21.40 -4.68 3.20
C ARG A 419 21.31 -6.18 3.53
N LYS A 420 21.48 -6.55 4.81
CA LYS A 420 21.40 -7.95 5.24
C LYS A 420 19.99 -8.49 5.15
N ALA A 421 18.98 -7.69 5.49
CA ALA A 421 17.58 -8.08 5.42
C ALA A 421 17.12 -8.25 3.97
N ILE A 422 17.47 -7.32 3.10
CA ILE A 422 17.20 -7.36 1.64
C ILE A 422 17.83 -8.61 1.02
N ALA A 423 19.12 -8.87 1.28
CA ALA A 423 19.80 -10.03 0.73
C ALA A 423 19.17 -11.37 1.14
N ARG A 424 18.66 -11.48 2.37
CA ARG A 424 17.92 -12.65 2.82
C ARG A 424 16.57 -12.80 2.11
N ARG A 425 15.87 -11.68 1.91
CA ARG A 425 14.55 -11.65 1.30
C ARG A 425 14.61 -11.89 -0.22
N ALA A 426 15.69 -11.46 -0.88
CA ALA A 426 15.92 -11.67 -2.31
C ALA A 426 15.98 -13.17 -2.71
N VAL A 427 16.20 -14.08 -1.76
CA VAL A 427 16.13 -15.52 -2.01
C VAL A 427 14.69 -15.97 -2.34
N THR A 428 13.69 -15.38 -1.69
CA THR A 428 12.27 -15.71 -1.87
C THR A 428 11.51 -14.73 -2.74
N ALA A 429 12.01 -13.52 -2.87
CA ALA A 429 11.42 -12.45 -3.67
C ALA A 429 12.51 -11.66 -4.42
N PRO A 430 13.15 -12.27 -5.44
CA PRO A 430 14.16 -11.59 -6.24
C PRO A 430 13.59 -10.30 -6.86
N TYR A 431 14.47 -9.35 -7.17
CA TYR A 431 14.16 -8.01 -7.69
C TYR A 431 13.38 -7.15 -6.67
N PHE A 432 12.20 -7.58 -6.25
CA PHE A 432 11.30 -6.79 -5.40
C PHE A 432 11.73 -6.68 -3.94
N ALA A 433 12.59 -7.59 -3.45
CA ALA A 433 13.21 -7.41 -2.13
C ALA A 433 14.09 -6.14 -2.08
N GLU A 434 14.72 -5.76 -3.20
CA GLU A 434 15.49 -4.52 -3.31
C GLU A 434 14.54 -3.32 -3.46
N ALA A 435 13.56 -3.39 -4.38
CA ALA A 435 12.60 -2.31 -4.59
C ALA A 435 11.86 -1.92 -3.30
N TRP A 436 11.31 -2.87 -2.58
CA TRP A 436 10.61 -2.61 -1.33
C TRP A 436 11.54 -2.40 -0.13
N GLY A 437 12.67 -3.10 -0.12
CA GLY A 437 13.54 -3.10 1.05
C GLY A 437 14.28 -1.79 1.27
N TRP A 438 14.63 -1.04 0.24
CA TRP A 438 15.31 0.24 0.38
C TRP A 438 14.40 1.41 0.73
N SER A 439 13.09 1.31 0.50
CA SER A 439 12.13 2.42 0.56
C SER A 439 11.93 3.04 1.95
N ASP A 440 12.35 2.37 3.04
CA ASP A 440 12.23 2.87 4.41
C ASP A 440 13.58 2.97 5.17
N VAL A 441 14.72 2.94 4.45
CA VAL A 441 16.06 2.97 5.08
C VAL A 441 16.37 4.28 5.80
N GLN A 442 15.72 5.38 5.45
CA GLN A 442 15.78 6.66 6.17
C GLN A 442 15.24 6.54 7.60
N CYS A 443 14.42 5.55 7.88
CA CYS A 443 13.90 5.28 9.22
C CYS A 443 14.92 4.63 10.17
N ALA A 444 16.18 4.45 9.74
CA ALA A 444 17.23 3.94 10.63
C ALA A 444 17.34 4.80 11.89
N ARG A 445 17.08 4.20 13.05
CA ARG A 445 16.95 4.91 14.35
C ARG A 445 18.23 5.62 14.81
N GLN A 446 19.36 5.33 14.20
CA GLN A 446 20.62 6.07 14.44
C GLN A 446 20.58 7.51 13.88
N TYR A 447 19.67 7.79 12.92
CA TYR A 447 19.52 9.11 12.29
C TYR A 447 18.14 9.69 12.45
N TRP A 448 17.09 8.85 12.43
CA TRP A 448 15.71 9.28 12.69
C TRP A 448 15.47 9.40 14.19
N THR A 449 15.31 10.62 14.68
CA THR A 449 15.11 10.93 16.11
C THR A 449 13.80 11.65 16.41
N ALA A 450 13.04 12.08 15.39
CA ALA A 450 11.66 12.52 15.57
C ALA A 450 10.82 11.34 16.08
N ARG A 451 10.05 11.52 17.12
CA ARG A 451 9.23 10.47 17.76
C ARG A 451 7.93 11.07 18.24
N ASP A 452 6.89 10.30 18.08
CA ASP A 452 5.58 10.57 18.64
C ASP A 452 5.34 9.58 19.79
N GLU A 453 5.09 10.07 20.98
CA GLU A 453 4.80 9.27 22.17
C GLU A 453 3.49 8.52 22.02
N ASP A 454 2.56 9.09 21.28
CA ASP A 454 1.21 8.60 21.07
C ASP A 454 1.10 7.51 19.99
N ARG A 455 2.19 7.18 19.30
CA ARG A 455 2.14 6.12 18.29
C ARG A 455 1.41 4.88 18.81
N TYR A 456 0.58 4.27 17.97
CA TYR A 456 -0.25 3.14 18.38
C TYR A 456 0.57 1.93 18.86
N ARG A 457 0.26 1.43 20.06
CA ARG A 457 0.93 0.27 20.69
C ARG A 457 -0.03 -0.87 21.02
N GLY A 458 -1.32 -0.71 20.68
CA GLY A 458 -2.36 -1.69 20.96
C GLY A 458 -2.22 -2.99 20.16
N SER A 459 -3.02 -3.98 20.52
CA SER A 459 -2.94 -5.34 19.96
C SER A 459 -3.70 -5.52 18.64
N PHE A 460 -4.49 -4.55 18.20
CA PHE A 460 -5.45 -4.64 17.09
C PHE A 460 -6.50 -5.76 17.24
N SER A 461 -6.77 -6.17 18.48
CA SER A 461 -7.74 -7.24 18.79
C SER A 461 -8.98 -6.73 19.53
N LYS A 462 -9.23 -5.43 19.48
CA LYS A 462 -10.39 -4.85 20.13
C LYS A 462 -11.68 -5.30 19.42
N ARG A 463 -12.67 -5.77 20.19
CA ARG A 463 -14.01 -6.00 19.65
C ARG A 463 -14.67 -4.66 19.36
N THR A 464 -15.19 -4.49 18.16
CA THR A 464 -15.89 -3.29 17.72
C THR A 464 -17.40 -3.47 17.78
N ALA A 465 -18.16 -2.37 17.95
CA ALA A 465 -19.62 -2.41 18.00
C ALA A 465 -20.26 -2.77 16.64
N LYS A 466 -19.58 -2.45 15.56
CA LYS A 466 -19.95 -2.83 14.18
C LYS A 466 -18.79 -3.60 13.55
N PRO A 467 -19.04 -4.52 12.63
CA PRO A 467 -17.96 -5.21 11.93
C PRO A 467 -17.15 -4.24 11.06
N VAL A 468 -15.85 -4.50 10.93
CA VAL A 468 -14.98 -3.85 9.95
C VAL A 468 -14.91 -4.73 8.72
N LEU A 469 -15.13 -4.15 7.53
CA LEU A 469 -15.00 -4.87 6.26
C LEU A 469 -13.59 -4.75 5.74
N LEU A 470 -12.98 -5.87 5.40
CA LEU A 470 -11.64 -6.00 4.85
C LEU A 470 -11.75 -6.55 3.43
N VAL A 471 -10.97 -6.01 2.50
CA VAL A 471 -10.81 -6.53 1.13
C VAL A 471 -9.34 -6.86 0.92
N GLY A 472 -9.06 -8.02 0.35
CA GLY A 472 -7.71 -8.44 0.03
C GLY A 472 -7.63 -9.19 -1.28
N ASP A 473 -6.67 -8.81 -2.13
CA ASP A 473 -6.48 -9.34 -3.46
C ASP A 473 -5.30 -10.31 -3.53
N TYR A 474 -5.48 -11.39 -4.27
CA TYR A 474 -4.48 -12.45 -4.37
C TYR A 474 -3.18 -11.99 -5.05
N TYR A 475 -3.29 -11.04 -5.97
CA TYR A 475 -2.17 -10.56 -6.79
C TYR A 475 -1.80 -9.11 -6.48
N ASP A 476 -2.10 -8.65 -5.26
CA ASP A 476 -1.67 -7.32 -4.79
C ASP A 476 -0.15 -7.29 -4.55
N PRO A 477 0.59 -6.39 -5.24
CA PRO A 477 2.04 -6.29 -5.14
C PRO A 477 2.52 -5.49 -3.93
N ALA A 478 1.63 -4.79 -3.21
CA ALA A 478 1.96 -3.87 -2.11
C ALA A 478 1.46 -4.38 -0.76
N THR A 479 0.18 -4.78 -0.71
CA THR A 479 -0.50 -5.27 0.50
C THR A 479 -1.00 -6.69 0.28
N PRO A 480 -0.10 -7.69 0.39
CA PRO A 480 -0.41 -9.07 0.05
C PRO A 480 -1.63 -9.60 0.81
N TYR A 481 -2.46 -10.41 0.15
CA TYR A 481 -3.65 -11.06 0.73
C TYR A 481 -3.42 -11.67 2.12
N ALA A 482 -2.21 -12.19 2.37
CA ALA A 482 -1.83 -12.72 3.67
C ALA A 482 -1.96 -11.68 4.80
N GLY A 483 -1.77 -10.39 4.49
CA GLY A 483 -1.97 -9.27 5.43
C GLY A 483 -3.44 -9.13 5.81
N ALA A 484 -4.35 -9.16 4.84
CA ALA A 484 -5.80 -9.11 5.07
C ALA A 484 -6.27 -10.30 5.91
N VAL A 485 -5.78 -11.51 5.62
CA VAL A 485 -6.06 -12.73 6.41
C VAL A 485 -5.54 -12.60 7.85
N SER A 486 -4.32 -12.07 8.03
CA SER A 486 -3.72 -11.85 9.35
C SER A 486 -4.55 -10.85 10.17
N THR A 487 -4.97 -9.75 9.54
CA THR A 487 -5.83 -8.72 10.15
C THR A 487 -7.20 -9.29 10.52
N HIS A 488 -7.84 -10.04 9.61
CA HIS A 488 -9.13 -10.68 9.88
C HIS A 488 -9.08 -11.63 11.08
N LYS A 489 -8.05 -12.48 11.15
CA LYS A 489 -7.85 -13.38 12.30
C LYS A 489 -7.65 -12.64 13.62
N ARG A 490 -7.15 -11.42 13.57
CA ARG A 490 -6.83 -10.61 14.75
C ARG A 490 -7.99 -9.76 15.22
N MET A 491 -8.78 -9.21 14.30
CA MET A 491 -9.93 -8.35 14.58
C MET A 491 -11.19 -9.20 14.76
N PRO A 492 -11.68 -9.42 16.00
CA PRO A 492 -12.72 -10.42 16.28
C PRO A 492 -14.10 -10.08 15.69
N ASN A 493 -14.33 -8.82 15.30
CA ASN A 493 -15.55 -8.38 14.61
C ASN A 493 -15.17 -7.75 13.26
N SER A 494 -14.71 -8.58 12.33
CA SER A 494 -14.42 -8.18 10.97
C SER A 494 -14.99 -9.17 9.97
N TRP A 495 -15.19 -8.73 8.74
CA TRP A 495 -15.53 -9.55 7.58
C TRP A 495 -14.44 -9.42 6.55
N LEU A 496 -14.16 -10.46 5.79
CA LEU A 496 -13.15 -10.48 4.76
C LEU A 496 -13.77 -10.85 3.41
N ILE A 497 -13.57 -10.00 2.41
CA ILE A 497 -13.76 -10.29 1.00
C ILE A 497 -12.39 -10.72 0.46
N ALA A 498 -12.33 -11.91 -0.11
CA ALA A 498 -11.20 -12.36 -0.91
C ALA A 498 -11.49 -12.06 -2.38
N SER A 499 -10.51 -11.57 -3.12
CA SER A 499 -10.63 -11.35 -4.56
C SER A 499 -9.43 -11.95 -5.29
N ASP A 500 -9.64 -12.46 -6.50
CA ASP A 500 -8.59 -12.87 -7.41
C ASP A 500 -8.23 -11.77 -8.42
N SER A 501 -8.65 -10.54 -8.13
CA SER A 501 -8.29 -9.34 -8.88
C SER A 501 -6.77 -9.11 -8.92
N TRP A 502 -6.35 -8.41 -9.93
CA TRP A 502 -4.98 -7.97 -10.15
C TRP A 502 -4.79 -6.55 -9.63
N GLY A 503 -3.52 -6.21 -9.42
CA GLY A 503 -3.15 -4.85 -9.04
C GLY A 503 -3.31 -4.57 -7.55
N HIS A 504 -3.21 -3.29 -7.21
CA HIS A 504 -3.30 -2.83 -5.83
C HIS A 504 -4.68 -2.24 -5.57
N THR A 505 -5.46 -2.88 -4.67
CA THR A 505 -6.88 -2.61 -4.37
C THR A 505 -7.83 -3.08 -5.49
N ALA A 506 -9.10 -3.34 -5.17
CA ALA A 506 -10.10 -3.85 -6.12
C ALA A 506 -11.40 -3.03 -6.17
N TYR A 507 -11.67 -2.17 -5.19
CA TYR A 507 -12.85 -1.32 -5.19
C TYR A 507 -12.78 -0.30 -6.36
N GLY A 508 -13.84 -0.22 -7.12
CA GLY A 508 -13.94 0.64 -8.32
C GLY A 508 -13.50 -0.05 -9.61
N THR A 509 -12.83 -1.22 -9.53
CA THR A 509 -12.37 -1.97 -10.70
C THR A 509 -12.88 -3.42 -10.73
N SER A 510 -13.36 -3.95 -9.62
CA SER A 510 -14.08 -5.22 -9.55
C SER A 510 -15.54 -4.98 -9.18
N GLU A 511 -16.47 -5.35 -10.06
CA GLU A 511 -17.92 -5.23 -9.81
C GLU A 511 -18.34 -5.99 -8.56
N CYS A 512 -17.84 -7.22 -8.39
CA CYS A 512 -18.13 -8.05 -7.24
C CYS A 512 -17.68 -7.39 -5.92
N VAL A 513 -16.44 -6.88 -5.87
CA VAL A 513 -15.90 -6.21 -4.68
C VAL A 513 -16.66 -4.91 -4.43
N THR A 514 -16.82 -4.08 -5.45
CA THR A 514 -17.52 -2.78 -5.37
C THR A 514 -18.94 -2.97 -4.86
N GLY A 515 -19.72 -3.87 -5.45
CA GLY A 515 -21.09 -4.13 -5.04
C GLY A 515 -21.23 -4.62 -3.59
N GLN A 516 -20.29 -5.45 -3.11
CA GLN A 516 -20.31 -5.92 -1.73
C GLN A 516 -19.88 -4.84 -0.73
N VAL A 517 -18.87 -4.03 -1.06
CA VAL A 517 -18.44 -2.89 -0.24
C VAL A 517 -19.55 -1.84 -0.16
N ASP A 518 -20.20 -1.51 -1.27
CA ASP A 518 -21.31 -0.58 -1.31
C ASP A 518 -22.52 -1.08 -0.49
N ALA A 519 -22.87 -2.36 -0.63
CA ALA A 519 -23.94 -2.97 0.17
C ALA A 519 -23.64 -2.88 1.67
N TYR A 520 -22.37 -3.02 2.06
CA TYR A 520 -21.95 -2.82 3.44
C TYR A 520 -22.00 -1.33 3.84
N LEU A 521 -21.42 -0.43 3.05
CA LEU A 521 -21.40 1.01 3.33
C LEU A 521 -22.81 1.60 3.39
N LEU A 522 -23.71 1.22 2.49
CA LEU A 522 -25.08 1.72 2.43
C LEU A 522 -25.97 1.12 3.51
N ARG A 523 -25.91 -0.18 3.75
CA ARG A 523 -26.90 -0.96 4.49
C ARG A 523 -26.33 -1.81 5.63
N GLY A 524 -25.02 -1.84 5.82
CA GLY A 524 -24.35 -2.73 6.80
C GLY A 524 -24.48 -4.22 6.45
N ARG A 525 -24.68 -4.54 5.16
CA ARG A 525 -24.90 -5.91 4.70
C ARG A 525 -23.60 -6.71 4.83
N LYS A 526 -23.69 -7.93 5.35
CA LYS A 526 -22.58 -8.85 5.38
C LYS A 526 -22.25 -9.30 3.95
N PRO A 527 -20.96 -9.35 3.54
CA PRO A 527 -20.57 -9.87 2.24
C PRO A 527 -20.96 -11.33 2.07
N SER A 528 -21.21 -11.73 0.82
CA SER A 528 -21.43 -13.15 0.47
C SER A 528 -20.14 -13.95 0.73
N ALA A 529 -20.30 -15.25 1.00
CA ALA A 529 -19.17 -16.16 1.09
C ALA A 529 -18.61 -16.45 -0.31
N GLY A 530 -17.30 -16.66 -0.39
CA GLY A 530 -16.60 -17.00 -1.63
C GLY A 530 -15.54 -15.98 -2.01
N VAL A 531 -14.94 -16.20 -3.16
CA VAL A 531 -13.95 -15.30 -3.76
C VAL A 531 -14.66 -14.46 -4.81
N CYS A 532 -14.45 -13.14 -4.78
CA CYS A 532 -14.82 -12.27 -5.89
C CYS A 532 -13.92 -12.57 -7.08
N THR A 533 -14.51 -13.02 -8.16
CA THR A 533 -13.79 -13.26 -9.42
C THR A 533 -13.48 -11.92 -10.09
N SER A 534 -12.28 -11.81 -10.63
CA SER A 534 -11.84 -10.63 -11.39
C SER A 534 -12.67 -10.48 -12.66
N ASP A 535 -13.03 -9.25 -12.98
CA ASP A 535 -13.69 -8.90 -14.25
C ASP A 535 -12.67 -8.84 -15.40
N TYR A 536 -11.39 -8.78 -15.08
CA TYR A 536 -10.28 -8.75 -16.01
C TYR A 536 -9.53 -10.09 -16.04
N VAL A 537 -9.36 -10.66 -17.24
CA VAL A 537 -8.63 -11.90 -17.50
C VAL A 537 -7.37 -11.59 -18.32
N PRO A 538 -6.17 -11.71 -17.73
CA PRO A 538 -4.93 -11.45 -18.46
C PRO A 538 -4.71 -12.38 -19.64
N PHE A 539 -4.12 -11.85 -20.73
CA PHE A 539 -3.72 -12.60 -21.94
C PHE A 539 -4.88 -13.33 -22.61
N SER A 540 -6.06 -12.74 -22.63
CA SER A 540 -7.25 -13.23 -23.34
C SER A 540 -7.72 -12.21 -24.37
N ASP A 541 -8.55 -12.65 -25.33
CA ASP A 541 -9.28 -11.70 -26.17
C ASP A 541 -10.13 -10.80 -25.25
N PRO A 542 -10.31 -9.50 -25.59
CA PRO A 542 -11.30 -8.68 -24.92
C PRO A 542 -12.63 -9.44 -24.89
N LEU A 543 -13.28 -9.48 -23.73
CA LEU A 543 -14.63 -10.02 -23.67
C LEU A 543 -15.45 -9.26 -24.71
N ASP A 544 -16.14 -9.99 -25.59
CA ASP A 544 -16.97 -9.44 -26.65
C ASP A 544 -18.24 -8.86 -26.02
N ASP A 545 -18.04 -7.79 -25.25
CA ASP A 545 -19.12 -6.98 -24.68
C ASP A 545 -19.62 -6.11 -25.84
N GLY A 546 -20.62 -6.61 -26.58
CA GLY A 546 -21.20 -6.03 -27.79
C GLY A 546 -21.62 -4.57 -27.76
N GLU A 547 -20.85 -3.71 -27.09
CA GLU A 547 -20.93 -2.26 -27.14
C GLU A 547 -19.51 -1.67 -27.20
N ASP A 548 -19.29 -0.94 -28.28
CA ASP A 548 -18.13 -0.10 -28.57
C ASP A 548 -17.94 0.95 -27.48
N THR A 549 -17.31 0.58 -26.36
CA THR A 549 -16.83 1.57 -25.40
C THR A 549 -15.52 2.11 -25.91
N SER A 550 -15.61 3.15 -26.76
CA SER A 550 -14.49 4.04 -27.05
C SER A 550 -13.74 4.33 -25.77
N THR A 551 -12.48 3.91 -25.74
CA THR A 551 -11.54 4.15 -24.64
C THR A 551 -11.54 5.62 -24.27
N ASP A 552 -12.29 5.99 -23.22
CA ASP A 552 -12.15 7.28 -22.58
C ASP A 552 -10.81 7.29 -21.83
N PRO A 553 -9.82 8.10 -22.25
CA PRO A 553 -8.51 8.13 -21.61
C PRO A 553 -8.55 8.58 -20.15
N THR A 554 -9.71 9.01 -19.64
CA THR A 554 -9.89 9.42 -18.23
C THR A 554 -9.99 8.24 -17.26
N MET A 555 -10.35 7.02 -17.72
CA MET A 555 -10.44 5.82 -16.87
C MET A 555 -9.06 5.27 -16.46
N THR A 556 -8.00 5.54 -17.25
CA THR A 556 -6.63 5.10 -16.93
C THR A 556 -5.97 5.91 -15.82
N GLU A 557 -6.45 7.12 -15.52
CA GLU A 557 -5.90 7.96 -14.43
C GLU A 557 -6.44 7.58 -13.04
N ALA A 558 -7.62 6.97 -12.94
CA ALA A 558 -8.21 6.58 -11.65
C ALA A 558 -7.48 5.38 -10.99
N ALA A 559 -6.88 4.51 -11.81
CA ALA A 559 -6.15 3.33 -11.32
C ALA A 559 -4.78 3.65 -10.68
N ALA A 560 -4.28 4.87 -10.81
CA ALA A 560 -2.93 5.27 -10.42
C ALA A 560 -2.76 5.68 -8.94
N PHE A 561 -3.72 5.40 -8.05
CA PHE A 561 -3.61 5.76 -6.62
C PHE A 561 -2.76 4.83 -5.76
N GLY A 562 -2.19 3.78 -6.32
CA GLY A 562 -1.16 3.00 -5.66
C GLY A 562 0.16 3.76 -5.64
N MET A 563 0.46 4.50 -4.56
CA MET A 563 1.85 4.90 -4.35
C MET A 563 2.67 3.64 -4.11
N GLY A 564 3.37 3.20 -5.15
CA GLY A 564 4.49 2.28 -5.00
C GLY A 564 5.55 2.85 -4.05
N PRO A 565 6.64 2.13 -3.76
CA PRO A 565 7.72 2.69 -2.99
C PRO A 565 8.07 4.05 -3.59
N ILE A 566 8.04 5.10 -2.77
CA ILE A 566 8.28 6.46 -3.23
C ILE A 566 9.72 6.52 -3.75
N VAL A 567 9.81 6.42 -5.05
CA VAL A 567 11.03 6.67 -5.78
C VAL A 567 10.88 8.11 -6.26
N SER A 568 11.59 9.04 -5.61
CA SER A 568 11.54 10.45 -5.93
C SER A 568 12.08 10.67 -7.33
N ARG A 569 11.45 11.54 -8.11
CA ARG A 569 12.00 12.00 -9.39
C ARG A 569 12.55 13.40 -9.27
N GLY A 570 13.69 13.58 -9.89
CA GLY A 570 14.26 14.87 -10.20
C GLY A 570 13.51 15.58 -11.34
#